data_a2d5009f201e9a1e8114e665692c48b5
#
_entry.id   a2d5009f201e9a1e8114e665692c48b5
#
_cell.length_a   1.000
_cell.length_b   1.000
_cell.length_c   1.000
_cell.angle_alpha   90.00
_cell.angle_beta   90.00
_cell.angle_gamma   90.00
#
_symmetry.space_group_name_H-M   'P 1'
#
loop_
_entity.id
_entity.type
_entity.pdbx_description
1 polymer ?
#
loop_
_entity_poly.entity_id
_entity_poly.type
_entity_poly.pdbx_seq_one_letter_code
_entity_poly.pdbx_strand_id
1 'polypeptide(L)'
;MQNIGYGHMTRSSENLDQLESKISQLQSDFSKSSNTRLSLPFSKNTQKLNCAQEVLNHFHLGDLLHKMAYIKGESRHIFFDYLIFKTFAHPSIYDTILDHVVALSQFCIQTHGRYNIHINIKSFTVTAAQRYNDLILKFFSICLQKDSIMVKNLDNIYIYNSPKMFESITRIFSNFIDDEIQSKIIHVKETF
;
A
#
# COMPACT_ATOMS: atom_id res chain seq x y z
N MET A 1 0.24 21.69 -16.20
CA MET A 1 -0.14 21.26 -14.84
C MET A 1 -1.66 21.18 -14.81
N GLN A 2 -2.21 19.98 -14.93
CA GLN A 2 -3.65 19.77 -14.84
C GLN A 2 -4.01 19.64 -13.36
N ASN A 3 -4.87 20.54 -12.89
CA ASN A 3 -5.48 20.52 -11.56
C ASN A 3 -6.36 19.26 -11.45
N ILE A 4 -5.86 18.21 -10.83
CA ILE A 4 -6.68 17.09 -10.39
C ILE A 4 -7.41 17.58 -9.14
N GLY A 5 -8.65 18.02 -9.32
CA GLY A 5 -9.52 18.45 -8.23
C GLY A 5 -9.81 17.28 -7.31
N TYR A 6 -9.18 17.26 -6.13
CA TYR A 6 -9.55 16.39 -5.02
C TYR A 6 -10.86 16.90 -4.38
N GLY A 7 -11.95 16.81 -5.15
CA GLY A 7 -13.27 17.10 -4.64
C GLY A 7 -13.72 16.00 -3.68
N HIS A 8 -14.30 16.42 -2.59
CA HIS A 8 -15.00 15.65 -1.56
C HIS A 8 -15.79 14.47 -2.17
N MET A 9 -15.24 13.26 -2.15
CA MET A 9 -15.97 12.03 -2.45
C MET A 9 -16.21 11.28 -1.15
N THR A 10 -17.36 11.55 -0.53
CA THR A 10 -17.99 10.61 0.41
C THR A 10 -18.42 9.38 -0.39
N ARG A 11 -17.56 8.35 -0.37
CA ARG A 11 -17.86 7.08 -1.02
C ARG A 11 -18.90 6.30 -0.21
N SER A 12 -19.97 5.87 -0.87
CA SER A 12 -20.88 4.87 -0.28
C SER A 12 -20.13 3.54 -0.06
N SER A 13 -20.24 2.98 1.13
CA SER A 13 -19.63 1.71 1.50
C SER A 13 -20.00 0.55 0.55
N GLU A 14 -21.19 0.57 -0.02
CA GLU A 14 -21.69 -0.44 -0.98
C GLU A 14 -20.81 -0.62 -2.22
N ASN A 15 -20.27 0.48 -2.79
CA ASN A 15 -19.38 0.40 -3.95
C ASN A 15 -18.01 -0.24 -3.63
N LEU A 16 -17.57 -0.14 -2.39
CA LEU A 16 -16.26 -0.65 -1.96
C LEU A 16 -16.29 -2.16 -1.72
N ASP A 17 -17.35 -2.67 -1.10
CA ASP A 17 -17.54 -4.12 -0.84
C ASP A 17 -17.75 -4.87 -2.16
N GLN A 18 -18.45 -4.27 -3.12
CA GLN A 18 -18.61 -4.81 -4.46
C GLN A 18 -17.28 -4.91 -5.22
N LEU A 19 -16.38 -3.92 -5.07
CA LEU A 19 -15.07 -3.94 -5.71
C LEU A 19 -14.21 -5.10 -5.18
N GLU A 20 -14.15 -5.29 -3.86
CA GLU A 20 -13.41 -6.40 -3.24
C GLU A 20 -13.95 -7.76 -3.67
N SER A 21 -15.26 -7.92 -3.69
CA SER A 21 -15.90 -9.16 -4.14
C SER A 21 -15.56 -9.48 -5.61
N LYS A 22 -15.63 -8.49 -6.50
CA LYS A 22 -15.27 -8.64 -7.92
C LYS A 22 -13.79 -8.98 -8.12
N ILE A 23 -12.89 -8.32 -7.37
CA ILE A 23 -11.45 -8.62 -7.41
C ILE A 23 -11.21 -10.06 -6.94
N SER A 24 -11.85 -10.48 -5.84
CA SER A 24 -11.72 -11.84 -5.30
C SER A 24 -12.22 -12.89 -6.29
N GLN A 25 -13.32 -12.63 -6.96
CA GLN A 25 -13.86 -13.51 -8.03
C GLN A 25 -12.87 -13.64 -9.18
N LEU A 26 -12.36 -12.52 -9.71
CA LEU A 26 -11.37 -12.51 -10.79
C LEU A 26 -10.10 -13.30 -10.41
N GLN A 27 -9.60 -13.13 -9.19
CA GLN A 27 -8.43 -13.84 -8.69
C GLN A 27 -8.69 -15.35 -8.56
N SER A 28 -9.89 -15.75 -8.13
CA SER A 28 -10.30 -17.16 -8.07
C SER A 28 -10.33 -17.78 -9.46
N ASP A 29 -10.92 -17.11 -10.43
CA ASP A 29 -11.04 -17.61 -11.80
C ASP A 29 -9.68 -17.68 -12.50
N PHE A 30 -8.81 -16.69 -12.29
CA PHE A 30 -7.42 -16.73 -12.75
C PHE A 30 -6.65 -17.91 -12.15
N SER A 31 -6.82 -18.18 -10.86
CA SER A 31 -6.16 -19.31 -10.18
C SER A 31 -6.62 -20.66 -10.71
N LYS A 32 -7.91 -20.82 -11.02
CA LYS A 32 -8.46 -22.05 -11.62
C LYS A 32 -7.90 -22.29 -13.00
N SER A 33 -7.80 -21.25 -13.83
CA SER A 33 -7.28 -21.36 -15.21
C SER A 33 -5.78 -21.62 -15.27
N SER A 34 -5.01 -21.16 -14.26
CA SER A 34 -3.56 -21.29 -14.21
C SER A 34 -3.06 -22.60 -13.56
N ASN A 35 -3.92 -23.33 -12.83
CA ASN A 35 -3.55 -24.59 -12.17
C ASN A 35 -3.29 -25.76 -13.14
N THR A 36 -3.51 -25.57 -14.43
CA THR A 36 -3.27 -26.59 -15.49
C THR A 36 -1.80 -26.69 -15.91
N ARG A 37 -0.90 -25.84 -15.39
CA ARG A 37 0.53 -25.86 -15.72
C ARG A 37 1.37 -26.13 -14.47
N LEU A 38 2.13 -27.22 -14.45
CA LEU A 38 3.14 -27.58 -13.46
C LEU A 38 4.03 -26.37 -13.13
N SER A 39 3.85 -25.80 -11.95
CA SER A 39 4.53 -24.56 -11.57
C SER A 39 5.80 -24.86 -10.78
N LEU A 40 6.95 -24.55 -11.38
CA LEU A 40 8.22 -24.43 -10.66
C LEU A 40 8.14 -23.35 -9.56
N PRO A 41 8.95 -23.42 -8.46
CA PRO A 41 8.89 -22.46 -7.34
C PRO A 41 9.01 -20.98 -7.76
N PHE A 42 9.77 -20.68 -8.81
CA PHE A 42 9.87 -19.34 -9.40
C PHE A 42 8.58 -18.83 -10.05
N SER A 43 7.64 -19.71 -10.34
CA SER A 43 6.38 -19.35 -10.98
C SER A 43 5.38 -18.69 -10.04
N LYS A 44 5.46 -18.89 -8.72
CA LYS A 44 4.48 -18.32 -7.75
C LYS A 44 4.52 -16.79 -7.69
N ASN A 45 5.72 -16.19 -7.73
CA ASN A 45 5.84 -14.72 -7.75
C ASN A 45 5.36 -14.17 -9.10
N THR A 46 5.78 -14.77 -10.20
CA THR A 46 5.33 -14.39 -11.54
C THR A 46 3.81 -14.55 -11.67
N GLN A 47 3.25 -15.65 -11.17
CA GLN A 47 1.79 -15.88 -11.19
C GLN A 47 1.04 -14.80 -10.41
N LYS A 48 1.56 -14.35 -9.25
CA LYS A 48 0.95 -13.27 -8.47
C LYS A 48 1.03 -11.92 -9.19
N LEU A 49 2.14 -11.62 -9.86
CA LEU A 49 2.28 -10.40 -10.66
C LEU A 49 1.36 -10.44 -11.90
N ASN A 50 1.27 -11.57 -12.59
CA ASN A 50 0.36 -11.73 -13.71
C ASN A 50 -1.11 -11.57 -13.27
N CYS A 51 -1.47 -12.10 -12.11
CA CYS A 51 -2.80 -11.91 -11.53
C CYS A 51 -3.06 -10.42 -11.18
N ALA A 52 -2.06 -9.71 -10.66
CA ALA A 52 -2.16 -8.27 -10.39
C ALA A 52 -2.33 -7.46 -11.70
N GLN A 53 -1.62 -7.85 -12.76
CA GLN A 53 -1.78 -7.23 -14.08
C GLN A 53 -3.20 -7.46 -14.63
N GLU A 54 -3.78 -8.64 -14.41
CA GLU A 54 -5.14 -8.95 -14.82
C GLU A 54 -6.16 -8.06 -14.08
N VAL A 55 -5.95 -7.82 -12.77
CA VAL A 55 -6.79 -6.85 -12.01
C VAL A 55 -6.68 -5.45 -12.61
N LEU A 56 -5.47 -5.00 -12.99
CA LEU A 56 -5.27 -3.70 -13.63
C LEU A 56 -5.98 -3.57 -14.99
N ASN A 57 -6.12 -4.67 -15.72
CA ASN A 57 -6.81 -4.69 -17.01
C ASN A 57 -8.34 -4.54 -16.85
N HIS A 58 -8.90 -4.97 -15.71
CA HIS A 58 -10.35 -5.05 -15.49
C HIS A 58 -10.92 -3.94 -14.59
N PHE A 59 -10.07 -3.25 -13.83
CA PHE A 59 -10.52 -2.24 -12.88
C PHE A 59 -9.86 -0.89 -13.11
N HIS A 60 -10.59 0.18 -12.85
CA HIS A 60 -10.05 1.54 -12.97
C HIS A 60 -8.96 1.77 -11.89
N LEU A 61 -7.75 2.15 -12.32
CA LEU A 61 -6.60 2.31 -11.43
C LEU A 61 -6.85 3.32 -10.30
N GLY A 62 -7.53 4.44 -10.60
CA GLY A 62 -7.88 5.44 -9.59
C GLY A 62 -8.72 4.86 -8.44
N ASP A 63 -9.66 3.95 -8.74
CA ASP A 63 -10.48 3.29 -7.72
C ASP A 63 -9.67 2.35 -6.85
N LEU A 64 -8.74 1.60 -7.44
CA LEU A 64 -7.83 0.72 -6.72
C LEU A 64 -6.90 1.51 -5.80
N LEU A 65 -6.33 2.62 -6.28
CA LEU A 65 -5.46 3.51 -5.50
C LEU A 65 -6.20 4.12 -4.30
N HIS A 66 -7.42 4.66 -4.53
CA HIS A 66 -8.21 5.25 -3.46
C HIS A 66 -8.71 4.22 -2.44
N LYS A 67 -8.90 2.96 -2.85
CA LYS A 67 -9.23 1.88 -1.93
C LYS A 67 -8.02 1.45 -1.10
N MET A 68 -6.84 1.44 -1.74
CA MET A 68 -5.57 1.07 -1.11
C MET A 68 -5.11 2.10 -0.09
N ALA A 69 -5.13 3.38 -0.47
CA ALA A 69 -4.66 4.46 0.38
C ALA A 69 -5.60 5.68 0.30
N TYR A 70 -6.03 6.18 1.46
CA TYR A 70 -7.02 7.26 1.56
C TYR A 70 -6.90 8.05 2.86
N ILE A 71 -7.51 9.21 2.89
CA ILE A 71 -7.72 10.03 4.10
C ILE A 71 -9.16 9.84 4.56
N LYS A 72 -9.38 9.52 5.84
CA LYS A 72 -10.71 9.32 6.41
C LYS A 72 -11.28 10.64 6.91
N GLY A 73 -12.32 11.14 6.23
CA GLY A 73 -12.94 12.42 6.56
C GLY A 73 -11.97 13.61 6.39
N GLU A 74 -12.16 14.65 7.19
CA GLU A 74 -11.29 15.85 7.21
C GLU A 74 -10.14 15.69 8.22
N SER A 75 -9.49 14.53 8.23
CA SER A 75 -8.45 14.22 9.21
C SER A 75 -7.05 14.28 8.58
N ARG A 76 -6.04 14.31 9.45
CA ARG A 76 -4.63 14.21 9.07
C ARG A 76 -4.10 12.77 9.07
N HIS A 77 -5.00 11.78 8.97
CA HIS A 77 -4.70 10.37 9.06
C HIS A 77 -4.83 9.72 7.68
N ILE A 78 -3.71 9.21 7.17
CA ILE A 78 -3.62 8.46 5.92
C ILE A 78 -3.70 6.99 6.26
N PHE A 79 -4.62 6.26 5.63
CA PHE A 79 -4.82 4.84 5.81
C PHE A 79 -4.31 4.08 4.59
N PHE A 80 -3.53 3.03 4.81
CA PHE A 80 -3.00 2.15 3.77
C PHE A 80 -3.34 0.69 4.07
N ASP A 81 -3.99 0.00 3.14
CA ASP A 81 -4.35 -1.41 3.26
C ASP A 81 -3.54 -2.30 2.32
N TYR A 82 -2.68 -3.14 2.92
CA TYR A 82 -1.89 -4.11 2.17
C TYR A 82 -2.76 -5.19 1.52
N LEU A 83 -3.94 -5.53 2.08
CA LEU A 83 -4.81 -6.54 1.48
C LEU A 83 -5.31 -6.10 0.11
N ILE A 84 -5.60 -4.82 -0.05
CA ILE A 84 -5.99 -4.22 -1.34
C ILE A 84 -4.75 -4.05 -2.23
N PHE A 85 -3.68 -3.45 -1.69
CA PHE A 85 -2.42 -3.25 -2.41
C PHE A 85 -1.95 -4.51 -3.14
N LYS A 86 -1.85 -5.66 -2.44
CA LYS A 86 -1.33 -6.90 -3.01
C LYS A 86 -2.17 -7.47 -4.15
N THR A 87 -3.41 -6.99 -4.35
CA THR A 87 -4.29 -7.49 -5.40
C THR A 87 -3.94 -6.96 -6.78
N PHE A 88 -3.36 -5.75 -6.85
CA PHE A 88 -3.07 -5.06 -8.10
C PHE A 88 -1.65 -4.48 -8.21
N ALA A 89 -0.84 -4.57 -7.14
CA ALA A 89 0.52 -4.04 -7.16
C ALA A 89 1.41 -4.80 -8.14
N HIS A 90 1.74 -4.11 -9.24
CA HIS A 90 2.58 -4.58 -10.32
C HIS A 90 3.69 -3.56 -10.62
N PRO A 91 4.91 -3.98 -11.03
CA PRO A 91 6.02 -3.06 -11.29
C PRO A 91 5.70 -1.91 -12.25
N SER A 92 4.81 -2.13 -13.23
CA SER A 92 4.42 -1.11 -14.21
C SER A 92 3.72 0.12 -13.63
N ILE A 93 3.23 0.04 -12.38
CA ILE A 93 2.47 1.13 -11.75
C ILE A 93 3.08 1.60 -10.42
N TYR A 94 4.30 1.15 -10.09
CA TYR A 94 4.93 1.52 -8.81
C TYR A 94 5.07 3.03 -8.63
N ASP A 95 5.45 3.74 -9.68
CA ASP A 95 5.57 5.19 -9.62
C ASP A 95 4.21 5.85 -9.37
N THR A 96 3.14 5.37 -10.01
CA THR A 96 1.78 5.88 -9.79
C THR A 96 1.28 5.61 -8.35
N ILE A 97 1.64 4.45 -7.77
CA ILE A 97 1.33 4.15 -6.37
C ILE A 97 2.05 5.13 -5.44
N LEU A 98 3.34 5.40 -5.69
CA LEU A 98 4.13 6.34 -4.89
C LEU A 98 3.60 7.75 -5.01
N ASP A 99 3.32 8.22 -6.22
CA ASP A 99 2.75 9.54 -6.47
C ASP A 99 1.43 9.75 -5.72
N HIS A 100 0.58 8.72 -5.68
CA HIS A 100 -0.67 8.76 -4.93
C HIS A 100 -0.43 8.93 -3.41
N VAL A 101 0.48 8.16 -2.82
CA VAL A 101 0.82 8.26 -1.39
C VAL A 101 1.47 9.61 -1.06
N VAL A 102 2.38 10.09 -1.92
CA VAL A 102 3.01 11.41 -1.80
C VAL A 102 1.96 12.51 -1.85
N ALA A 103 1.02 12.45 -2.78
CA ALA A 103 -0.06 13.43 -2.91
C ALA A 103 -0.95 13.50 -1.66
N LEU A 104 -1.31 12.34 -1.07
CA LEU A 104 -2.06 12.29 0.19
C LEU A 104 -1.29 12.94 1.34
N SER A 105 0.02 12.65 1.44
CA SER A 105 0.87 13.23 2.48
C SER A 105 1.02 14.74 2.31
N GLN A 106 1.25 15.21 1.08
CA GLN A 106 1.33 16.64 0.77
C GLN A 106 0.02 17.36 1.08
N PHE A 107 -1.12 16.77 0.75
CA PHE A 107 -2.43 17.32 1.11
C PHE A 107 -2.58 17.48 2.63
N CYS A 108 -2.25 16.45 3.42
CA CYS A 108 -2.29 16.54 4.88
C CYS A 108 -1.34 17.62 5.43
N ILE A 109 -0.12 17.72 4.89
CA ILE A 109 0.86 18.73 5.30
C ILE A 109 0.31 20.16 5.01
N GLN A 110 -0.24 20.36 3.81
CA GLN A 110 -0.79 21.68 3.41
C GLN A 110 -2.01 22.07 4.22
N THR A 111 -2.86 21.12 4.59
CA THR A 111 -4.13 21.40 5.27
C THR A 111 -3.98 21.42 6.79
N HIS A 112 -3.14 20.54 7.37
CA HIS A 112 -3.05 20.32 8.81
C HIS A 112 -1.65 20.56 9.37
N GLY A 113 -0.64 20.86 8.55
CA GLY A 113 0.75 21.05 8.94
C GLY A 113 1.50 19.75 9.24
N ARG A 114 0.81 18.64 9.50
CA ARG A 114 1.38 17.33 9.89
C ARG A 114 0.44 16.18 9.55
N TYR A 115 0.93 14.93 9.62
CA TYR A 115 0.12 13.76 9.33
C TYR A 115 0.56 12.51 10.10
N ASN A 116 -0.34 11.53 10.13
CA ASN A 116 -0.10 10.17 10.61
C ASN A 116 -0.36 9.17 9.49
N ILE A 117 0.38 8.05 9.49
CA ILE A 117 0.14 6.94 8.58
C ILE A 117 -0.37 5.74 9.39
N HIS A 118 -1.42 5.11 8.91
CA HIS A 118 -2.00 3.87 9.43
C HIS A 118 -1.84 2.78 8.39
N ILE A 119 -1.07 1.72 8.69
CA ILE A 119 -0.73 0.65 7.74
C ILE A 119 -1.28 -0.67 8.25
N ASN A 120 -2.27 -1.22 7.55
CA ASN A 120 -2.71 -2.59 7.77
C ASN A 120 -1.83 -3.55 6.98
N ILE A 121 -1.02 -4.36 7.66
CA ILE A 121 -0.13 -5.35 7.04
C ILE A 121 -0.61 -6.78 7.24
N LYS A 122 -1.91 -6.99 7.40
CA LYS A 122 -2.50 -8.33 7.50
C LYS A 122 -2.05 -9.21 6.34
N SER A 123 -1.53 -10.40 6.65
CA SER A 123 -1.00 -11.37 5.69
C SER A 123 0.28 -10.94 4.93
N PHE A 124 0.95 -9.88 5.33
CA PHE A 124 2.27 -9.52 4.81
C PHE A 124 3.32 -10.56 5.24
N THR A 125 4.22 -10.94 4.33
CA THR A 125 5.22 -12.01 4.55
C THR A 125 6.59 -11.57 4.05
N VAL A 126 7.65 -12.27 4.47
CA VAL A 126 9.02 -12.06 3.96
C VAL A 126 9.06 -12.19 2.43
N THR A 127 8.37 -13.18 1.86
CA THR A 127 8.29 -13.34 0.39
C THR A 127 7.57 -12.15 -0.27
N ALA A 128 6.59 -11.56 0.39
CA ALA A 128 5.94 -10.35 -0.11
C ALA A 128 6.89 -9.13 -0.02
N ALA A 129 7.63 -8.99 1.07
CA ALA A 129 8.65 -7.96 1.21
C ALA A 129 9.69 -8.04 0.07
N GLN A 130 10.17 -9.25 -0.24
CA GLN A 130 11.07 -9.49 -1.36
C GLN A 130 10.43 -9.16 -2.72
N ARG A 131 9.16 -9.52 -2.93
CA ARG A 131 8.44 -9.25 -4.19
C ARG A 131 8.29 -7.75 -4.45
N TYR A 132 8.01 -6.98 -3.43
CA TYR A 132 7.77 -5.54 -3.52
C TYR A 132 8.99 -4.70 -3.11
N ASN A 133 10.17 -5.34 -3.02
CA ASN A 133 11.41 -4.69 -2.58
C ASN A 133 11.68 -3.38 -3.31
N ASP A 134 11.57 -3.36 -4.63
CA ASP A 134 11.87 -2.18 -5.44
C ASP A 134 10.93 -1.01 -5.11
N LEU A 135 9.63 -1.29 -4.91
CA LEU A 135 8.68 -0.27 -4.49
C LEU A 135 8.99 0.24 -3.08
N ILE A 136 9.30 -0.67 -2.15
CA ILE A 136 9.60 -0.32 -0.76
C ILE A 136 10.87 0.55 -0.70
N LEU A 137 11.93 0.20 -1.44
CA LEU A 137 13.14 1.01 -1.50
C LEU A 137 12.90 2.38 -2.13
N LYS A 138 12.10 2.46 -3.20
CA LYS A 138 11.68 3.75 -3.77
C LYS A 138 10.89 4.58 -2.76
N PHE A 139 9.97 3.96 -2.01
CA PHE A 139 9.21 4.65 -0.96
C PHE A 139 10.14 5.25 0.10
N PHE A 140 11.11 4.49 0.61
CA PHE A 140 12.08 5.00 1.57
C PHE A 140 12.90 6.16 0.99
N SER A 141 13.38 6.02 -0.24
CA SER A 141 14.20 7.08 -0.87
C SER A 141 13.43 8.37 -1.16
N ILE A 142 12.12 8.32 -1.35
CA ILE A 142 11.29 9.49 -1.68
C ILE A 142 10.62 10.06 -0.43
N CYS A 143 9.98 9.20 0.37
CA CYS A 143 9.09 9.60 1.44
C CYS A 143 9.79 9.67 2.80
N LEU A 144 10.78 8.81 3.05
CA LEU A 144 11.43 8.68 4.35
C LEU A 144 12.91 9.12 4.32
N GLN A 145 13.29 9.91 3.33
CA GLN A 145 14.62 10.52 3.30
C GLN A 145 14.78 11.47 4.48
N LYS A 146 15.89 11.34 5.20
CA LYS A 146 16.24 12.21 6.33
C LYS A 146 16.12 13.68 5.93
N ASP A 147 15.62 14.50 6.85
CA ASP A 147 15.38 15.94 6.65
C ASP A 147 14.34 16.32 5.57
N SER A 148 13.68 15.36 4.95
CA SER A 148 12.60 15.66 4.01
C SER A 148 11.42 16.33 4.70
N ILE A 149 10.67 17.15 3.95
CA ILE A 149 9.45 17.77 4.46
C ILE A 149 8.43 16.73 4.93
N MET A 150 8.45 15.54 4.33
CA MET A 150 7.56 14.46 4.69
C MET A 150 7.90 13.88 6.07
N VAL A 151 9.18 13.60 6.35
CA VAL A 151 9.62 13.09 7.66
C VAL A 151 9.41 14.11 8.76
N LYS A 152 9.74 15.40 8.52
CA LYS A 152 9.57 16.49 9.50
C LYS A 152 8.13 16.69 9.93
N ASN A 153 7.17 16.44 9.03
CA ASN A 153 5.75 16.61 9.32
C ASN A 153 5.01 15.28 9.59
N LEU A 154 5.72 14.15 9.61
CA LEU A 154 5.20 12.87 10.02
C LEU A 154 5.21 12.76 11.54
N ASP A 155 4.04 12.61 12.17
CA ASP A 155 3.94 12.36 13.60
C ASP A 155 4.23 10.90 13.94
N ASN A 156 3.39 9.97 13.45
CA ASN A 156 3.50 8.55 13.77
C ASN A 156 3.14 7.66 12.58
N ILE A 157 3.69 6.43 12.61
CA ILE A 157 3.35 5.32 11.72
C ILE A 157 2.72 4.22 12.58
N TYR A 158 1.41 4.05 12.48
CA TYR A 158 0.67 2.99 13.17
C TYR A 158 0.63 1.74 12.32
N ILE A 159 1.18 0.62 12.82
CA ILE A 159 1.22 -0.65 12.10
C ILE A 159 0.24 -1.63 12.75
N TYR A 160 -0.77 -2.04 11.98
CA TYR A 160 -1.82 -2.96 12.39
C TYR A 160 -1.58 -4.36 11.86
N ASN A 161 -2.05 -5.36 12.60
CA ASN A 161 -1.99 -6.77 12.21
C ASN A 161 -0.57 -7.24 11.85
N SER A 162 0.44 -6.76 12.60
CA SER A 162 1.83 -7.16 12.41
C SER A 162 1.99 -8.67 12.52
N PRO A 163 2.56 -9.34 11.52
CA PRO A 163 2.84 -10.77 11.63
C PRO A 163 3.91 -11.02 12.70
N LYS A 164 3.92 -12.23 13.30
CA LYS A 164 4.95 -12.62 14.27
C LYS A 164 6.40 -12.50 13.74
N MET A 165 6.55 -12.53 12.39
CA MET A 165 7.84 -12.37 11.70
C MET A 165 8.19 -10.91 11.34
N PHE A 166 7.48 -9.93 11.91
CA PHE A 166 7.68 -8.52 11.56
C PHE A 166 9.13 -8.06 11.80
N GLU A 167 9.77 -8.51 12.89
CA GLU A 167 11.17 -8.23 13.16
C GLU A 167 12.12 -8.74 12.06
N SER A 168 11.80 -9.88 11.45
CA SER A 168 12.58 -10.40 10.31
C SER A 168 12.39 -9.54 9.07
N ILE A 169 11.20 -8.96 8.90
CA ILE A 169 10.89 -8.05 7.78
C ILE A 169 11.60 -6.71 7.99
N THR A 170 11.56 -6.15 9.19
CA THR A 170 12.24 -4.88 9.51
C THR A 170 13.75 -4.98 9.35
N ARG A 171 14.35 -6.13 9.64
CA ARG A 171 15.80 -6.35 9.40
C ARG A 171 16.17 -6.22 7.92
N ILE A 172 15.29 -6.60 6.99
CA ILE A 172 15.55 -6.47 5.54
C ILE A 172 15.70 -4.99 5.17
N PHE A 173 14.98 -4.11 5.85
CA PHE A 173 14.92 -2.68 5.55
C PHE A 173 15.63 -1.80 6.60
N SER A 174 16.30 -2.39 7.60
CA SER A 174 16.91 -1.65 8.71
C SER A 174 17.91 -0.56 8.28
N ASN A 175 18.62 -0.78 7.18
CA ASN A 175 19.57 0.19 6.65
C ASN A 175 18.90 1.43 6.00
N PHE A 176 17.58 1.40 5.81
CA PHE A 176 16.79 2.48 5.20
C PHE A 176 15.88 3.17 6.19
N ILE A 177 15.78 2.66 7.42
CA ILE A 177 14.95 3.20 8.50
C ILE A 177 15.91 3.75 9.54
N ASP A 178 16.03 5.07 9.61
CA ASP A 178 16.84 5.72 10.63
C ASP A 178 16.12 5.74 12.00
N ASP A 179 16.86 6.15 13.04
CA ASP A 179 16.35 6.19 14.42
C ASP A 179 15.14 7.13 14.57
N GLU A 180 15.09 8.22 13.78
CA GLU A 180 13.98 9.15 13.80
C GLU A 180 12.70 8.47 13.32
N ILE A 181 12.74 7.78 12.18
CA ILE A 181 11.60 7.04 11.64
C ILE A 181 11.22 5.89 12.58
N GLN A 182 12.22 5.17 13.10
CA GLN A 182 11.98 4.05 14.02
C GLN A 182 11.24 4.51 15.28
N SER A 183 11.57 5.68 15.81
CA SER A 183 10.91 6.25 16.99
C SER A 183 9.43 6.61 16.76
N LYS A 184 9.02 6.82 15.50
CA LYS A 184 7.65 7.15 15.11
C LYS A 184 6.78 5.92 14.84
N ILE A 185 7.36 4.70 14.84
CA ILE A 185 6.61 3.45 14.57
C ILE A 185 5.91 2.98 15.85
N ILE A 186 4.61 2.78 15.76
CA ILE A 186 3.74 2.29 16.83
C ILE A 186 3.03 1.02 16.37
N HIS A 187 3.24 -0.08 17.08
CA HIS A 187 2.54 -1.33 16.82
C HIS A 187 1.20 -1.35 17.54
N VAL A 188 0.12 -1.55 16.78
CA VAL A 188 -1.25 -1.59 17.28
C VAL A 188 -1.75 -3.03 17.27
N LYS A 189 -2.30 -3.48 18.41
CA LYS A 189 -2.84 -4.84 18.57
C LYS A 189 -4.27 -4.97 18.06
N GLU A 190 -4.97 -3.85 17.89
CA GLU A 190 -6.36 -3.79 17.45
C GLU A 190 -6.46 -3.83 15.92
N THR A 191 -7.64 -4.22 15.42
CA THR A 191 -7.93 -4.20 13.98
C THR A 191 -8.27 -2.78 13.51
N PHE A 192 -7.90 -2.53 12.31
CA PHE A 192 -8.07 -1.28 11.54
C PHE A 192 -9.54 -1.08 11.10
#